data_24df23ac4333990d69465c61a778e6f9
#
_entry.id   24df23ac4333990d69465c61a778e6f9
#
_cell.length_a   1.000
_cell.length_b   1.000
_cell.length_c   1.000
_cell.angle_alpha   90.00
_cell.angle_beta   90.00
_cell.angle_gamma   90.00
#
_symmetry.space_group_name_H-M   'P 1'
#
loop_
_entity.id
_entity.type
_entity.pdbx_description
1 polymer ?
#
loop_
_entity_poly.entity_id
_entity_poly.type
_entity_poly.pdbx_seq_one_letter_code
_entity_poly.pdbx_strand_id
1 'polypeptide(L)'
;MVVSLLEKVRALNPIVANVANGVTIDQVANAQNAIGASPIMSNAPEEAEGIVTIAQAITINIGSLWAPQIQEMMALMTAAYQQQKPVVLDPVAVGSLAYRQQIIEQLLILDTPTLIRGNAGEIAYFAGIDWQANGIDAGHGNSDPVIIAKAAANCLHTIILLTGPTDIITDGQRVTLISNGTSLFQTHVGSGDMLSGLCGAFVAVHPADPYQAAIEAAATFAVAGELVATAMETPLPGTFYPQLIDYLFHITPAKVANTVQLSEVPTHE
;
A
#
# COMPACT_ATOMS: atom_id res chain seq x y z
N MET A 1 -18.56 8.19 -5.55
CA MET A 1 -17.59 7.22 -6.08
C MET A 1 -18.29 5.91 -6.39
N VAL A 2 -18.03 5.29 -7.54
CA VAL A 2 -18.47 3.92 -7.82
C VAL A 2 -17.39 3.00 -7.28
N VAL A 3 -17.71 2.18 -6.27
CA VAL A 3 -16.80 1.16 -5.73
C VAL A 3 -17.18 -0.16 -6.39
N SER A 4 -16.37 -0.62 -7.33
CA SER A 4 -16.65 -1.84 -8.11
C SER A 4 -15.48 -2.83 -8.11
N LEU A 5 -14.26 -2.36 -7.77
CA LEU A 5 -13.07 -3.21 -7.82
C LEU A 5 -13.03 -4.24 -6.70
N LEU A 6 -13.63 -3.97 -5.54
CA LEU A 6 -13.77 -4.97 -4.47
C LEU A 6 -14.57 -6.19 -4.94
N GLU A 7 -15.64 -6.00 -5.72
CA GLU A 7 -16.38 -7.11 -6.32
C GLU A 7 -15.54 -7.87 -7.35
N LYS A 8 -14.74 -7.14 -8.15
CA LYS A 8 -13.81 -7.77 -9.10
C LYS A 8 -12.74 -8.59 -8.38
N VAL A 9 -12.16 -8.09 -7.27
CA VAL A 9 -11.21 -8.85 -6.45
C VAL A 9 -11.83 -10.16 -6.00
N ARG A 10 -13.04 -10.13 -5.44
CA ARG A 10 -13.76 -11.33 -4.98
C ARG A 10 -14.13 -12.29 -6.10
N ALA A 11 -14.52 -11.75 -7.26
CA ALA A 11 -14.92 -12.57 -8.41
C ALA A 11 -13.73 -13.22 -9.14
N LEU A 12 -12.60 -12.51 -9.24
CA LEU A 12 -11.42 -12.95 -9.98
C LEU A 12 -10.41 -13.69 -9.12
N ASN A 13 -10.45 -13.50 -7.78
CA ASN A 13 -9.52 -14.08 -6.82
C ASN A 13 -8.05 -13.94 -7.28
N PRO A 14 -7.55 -12.70 -7.50
CA PRO A 14 -6.24 -12.48 -8.07
C PRO A 14 -5.14 -13.01 -7.16
N ILE A 15 -4.12 -13.63 -7.75
CA ILE A 15 -2.91 -14.04 -7.04
C ILE A 15 -2.01 -12.81 -6.90
N VAL A 16 -1.61 -12.50 -5.68
CA VAL A 16 -0.65 -11.45 -5.36
C VAL A 16 0.59 -12.08 -4.73
N ALA A 17 1.73 -11.89 -5.37
CA ALA A 17 3.01 -12.30 -4.80
C ALA A 17 3.50 -11.22 -3.83
N ASN A 18 3.93 -11.63 -2.64
CA ASN A 18 4.30 -10.69 -1.58
C ASN A 18 5.68 -11.00 -1.02
N VAL A 19 6.56 -10.00 -1.02
CA VAL A 19 7.67 -9.92 -0.08
C VAL A 19 7.22 -9.06 1.07
N ALA A 20 6.73 -9.69 2.13
CA ALA A 20 6.18 -9.01 3.28
C ALA A 20 7.24 -8.72 4.34
N ASN A 21 6.97 -7.74 5.19
CA ASN A 21 7.72 -7.51 6.42
C ASN A 21 7.66 -8.76 7.30
N GLY A 22 8.81 -9.22 7.79
CA GLY A 22 8.92 -10.47 8.57
C GLY A 22 8.06 -10.53 9.85
N VAL A 23 7.62 -9.39 10.37
CA VAL A 23 6.75 -9.33 11.56
C VAL A 23 5.26 -9.29 11.24
N THR A 24 4.87 -9.21 9.95
CA THR A 24 3.46 -8.99 9.53
C THR A 24 3.01 -9.90 8.39
N ILE A 25 3.76 -10.95 8.09
CA ILE A 25 3.50 -11.87 6.96
C ILE A 25 2.07 -12.42 7.00
N ASP A 26 1.66 -12.97 8.14
CA ASP A 26 0.33 -13.54 8.33
C ASP A 26 -0.77 -12.49 8.25
N GLN A 27 -0.52 -11.28 8.74
CA GLN A 27 -1.49 -10.18 8.70
C GLN A 27 -1.77 -9.74 7.27
N VAL A 28 -0.73 -9.59 6.44
CA VAL A 28 -0.87 -9.25 5.02
C VAL A 28 -1.62 -10.35 4.28
N ALA A 29 -1.25 -11.62 4.51
CA ALA A 29 -1.92 -12.76 3.89
C ALA A 29 -3.40 -12.84 4.29
N ASN A 30 -3.71 -12.69 5.59
CA ASN A 30 -5.08 -12.72 6.08
C ASN A 30 -5.94 -11.56 5.54
N ALA A 31 -5.38 -10.36 5.45
CA ALA A 31 -6.09 -9.21 4.89
C ALA A 31 -6.42 -9.41 3.40
N GLN A 32 -5.48 -9.92 2.60
CA GLN A 32 -5.72 -10.24 1.20
C GLN A 32 -6.76 -11.37 1.03
N ASN A 33 -6.66 -12.45 1.82
CA ASN A 33 -7.67 -13.51 1.83
C ASN A 33 -9.06 -12.98 2.21
N ALA A 34 -9.15 -12.11 3.22
CA ALA A 34 -10.42 -11.56 3.68
C ALA A 34 -11.16 -10.78 2.57
N ILE A 35 -10.44 -10.02 1.74
CA ILE A 35 -11.06 -9.30 0.61
C ILE A 35 -11.26 -10.19 -0.64
N GLY A 36 -10.83 -11.46 -0.62
CA GLY A 36 -11.02 -12.41 -1.71
C GLY A 36 -9.87 -12.52 -2.69
N ALA A 37 -8.67 -12.03 -2.37
CA ALA A 37 -7.45 -12.28 -3.14
C ALA A 37 -6.72 -13.54 -2.65
N SER A 38 -5.77 -14.04 -3.43
CA SER A 38 -4.92 -15.20 -3.10
C SER A 38 -3.47 -14.76 -2.90
N PRO A 39 -2.98 -14.63 -1.65
CA PRO A 39 -1.60 -14.26 -1.39
C PRO A 39 -0.62 -15.43 -1.62
N ILE A 40 0.53 -15.14 -2.24
CA ILE A 40 1.71 -16.00 -2.20
C ILE A 40 2.79 -15.30 -1.40
N MET A 41 3.31 -16.00 -0.38
CA MET A 41 4.43 -15.56 0.45
C MET A 41 5.61 -16.50 0.17
N SER A 42 6.56 -16.08 -0.68
CA SER A 42 7.78 -16.83 -0.93
C SER A 42 8.97 -16.20 -0.20
N ASN A 43 10.02 -16.97 0.02
CA ASN A 43 11.32 -16.54 0.48
C ASN A 43 12.45 -17.15 -0.37
N ALA A 44 12.15 -17.59 -1.58
CA ALA A 44 13.07 -18.26 -2.49
C ALA A 44 13.23 -17.46 -3.80
N PRO A 45 14.35 -16.74 -4.00
CA PRO A 45 14.59 -16.00 -5.23
C PRO A 45 14.50 -16.85 -6.50
N GLU A 46 14.78 -18.15 -6.38
CA GLU A 46 14.72 -19.14 -7.46
C GLU A 46 13.30 -19.37 -7.98
N GLU A 47 12.27 -19.08 -7.18
CA GLU A 47 10.86 -19.20 -7.56
C GLU A 47 10.31 -17.95 -8.26
N ALA A 48 11.04 -16.82 -8.24
CA ALA A 48 10.52 -15.51 -8.64
C ALA A 48 9.90 -15.50 -10.05
N GLU A 49 10.56 -16.08 -11.05
CA GLU A 49 10.05 -16.13 -12.43
C GLU A 49 8.73 -16.92 -12.51
N GLY A 50 8.68 -18.08 -11.85
CA GLY A 50 7.49 -18.92 -11.81
C GLY A 50 6.34 -18.25 -11.07
N ILE A 51 6.63 -17.61 -9.93
CA ILE A 51 5.63 -16.88 -9.13
C ILE A 51 5.05 -15.72 -9.94
N VAL A 52 5.89 -14.89 -10.57
CA VAL A 52 5.44 -13.74 -11.36
C VAL A 52 4.61 -14.18 -12.57
N THR A 53 4.89 -15.36 -13.14
CA THR A 53 4.10 -15.91 -14.24
C THR A 53 2.65 -16.14 -13.84
N ILE A 54 2.38 -16.64 -12.65
CA ILE A 54 1.02 -16.93 -12.17
C ILE A 54 0.37 -15.75 -11.42
N ALA A 55 1.16 -14.82 -10.87
CA ALA A 55 0.66 -13.66 -10.16
C ALA A 55 0.11 -12.57 -11.10
N GLN A 56 -0.89 -11.84 -10.63
CA GLN A 56 -1.44 -10.67 -11.32
C GLN A 56 -0.83 -9.35 -10.82
N ALA A 57 -0.27 -9.34 -9.61
CA ALA A 57 0.51 -8.22 -9.06
C ALA A 57 1.55 -8.71 -8.07
N ILE A 58 2.54 -7.85 -7.80
CA ILE A 58 3.59 -8.11 -6.82
C ILE A 58 3.57 -6.99 -5.78
N THR A 59 3.74 -7.31 -4.49
CA THR A 59 3.98 -6.33 -3.43
C THR A 59 5.35 -6.55 -2.81
N ILE A 60 6.12 -5.47 -2.67
CA ILE A 60 7.46 -5.49 -2.06
C ILE A 60 7.46 -4.52 -0.88
N ASN A 61 7.67 -5.05 0.32
CA ASN A 61 7.82 -4.28 1.55
C ASN A 61 9.23 -4.47 2.10
N ILE A 62 9.95 -3.36 2.30
CA ILE A 62 11.33 -3.37 2.79
C ILE A 62 11.45 -3.24 4.32
N GLY A 63 10.40 -3.53 5.06
CA GLY A 63 10.34 -3.32 6.52
C GLY A 63 11.29 -4.18 7.35
N SER A 64 11.62 -5.37 6.87
CA SER A 64 12.67 -6.22 7.46
C SER A 64 13.62 -6.69 6.37
N LEU A 65 14.87 -6.23 6.39
CA LEU A 65 15.86 -6.54 5.35
C LEU A 65 16.88 -7.56 5.87
N TRP A 66 17.05 -8.62 5.10
CA TRP A 66 18.14 -9.59 5.25
C TRP A 66 18.55 -10.10 3.86
N ALA A 67 19.79 -10.57 3.70
CA ALA A 67 20.37 -10.77 2.38
C ALA A 67 19.54 -11.66 1.43
N PRO A 68 19.01 -12.83 1.82
CA PRO A 68 18.15 -13.62 0.92
C PRO A 68 16.85 -12.90 0.50
N GLN A 69 16.22 -12.14 1.40
CA GLN A 69 15.01 -11.38 1.07
C GLN A 69 15.29 -10.27 0.07
N ILE A 70 16.45 -9.60 0.17
CA ILE A 70 16.86 -8.60 -0.82
C ILE A 70 17.06 -9.26 -2.19
N GLN A 71 17.67 -10.45 -2.24
CA GLN A 71 17.82 -11.20 -3.49
C GLN A 71 16.46 -11.56 -4.10
N GLU A 72 15.50 -11.96 -3.27
CA GLU A 72 14.13 -12.22 -3.71
C GLU A 72 13.43 -10.96 -4.25
N MET A 73 13.54 -9.83 -3.54
CA MET A 73 12.99 -8.54 -4.01
C MET A 73 13.53 -8.18 -5.39
N MET A 74 14.86 -8.29 -5.61
CA MET A 74 15.50 -8.01 -6.90
C MET A 74 15.05 -8.99 -7.99
N ALA A 75 14.92 -10.28 -7.66
CA ALA A 75 14.46 -11.30 -8.60
C ALA A 75 12.99 -11.07 -9.02
N LEU A 76 12.11 -10.80 -8.05
CA LEU A 76 10.69 -10.51 -8.33
C LEU A 76 10.52 -9.22 -9.12
N MET A 77 11.27 -8.15 -8.77
CA MET A 77 11.24 -6.89 -9.51
C MET A 77 11.68 -7.08 -10.97
N THR A 78 12.78 -7.82 -11.19
CA THR A 78 13.29 -8.14 -12.53
C THR A 78 12.28 -8.94 -13.33
N ALA A 79 11.69 -9.99 -12.74
CA ALA A 79 10.69 -10.82 -13.40
C ALA A 79 9.40 -10.05 -13.69
N ALA A 80 8.99 -9.15 -12.77
CA ALA A 80 7.82 -8.28 -12.95
C ALA A 80 8.01 -7.34 -14.14
N TYR A 81 9.17 -6.69 -14.25
CA TYR A 81 9.52 -5.87 -15.41
C TYR A 81 9.44 -6.65 -16.72
N GLN A 82 10.07 -7.83 -16.79
CA GLN A 82 10.10 -8.67 -17.99
C GLN A 82 8.71 -9.14 -18.42
N GLN A 83 7.82 -9.39 -17.46
CA GLN A 83 6.46 -9.90 -17.71
C GLN A 83 5.39 -8.79 -17.63
N GLN A 84 5.80 -7.52 -17.51
CA GLN A 84 4.91 -6.36 -17.42
C GLN A 84 3.83 -6.50 -16.33
N LYS A 85 4.22 -7.00 -15.17
CA LYS A 85 3.34 -7.13 -14.02
C LYS A 85 3.41 -5.89 -13.13
N PRO A 86 2.29 -5.41 -12.62
CA PRO A 86 2.29 -4.26 -11.72
C PRO A 86 2.95 -4.59 -10.37
N VAL A 87 3.71 -3.63 -9.87
CA VAL A 87 4.40 -3.72 -8.58
C VAL A 87 3.92 -2.62 -7.64
N VAL A 88 3.58 -2.99 -6.41
CA VAL A 88 3.33 -2.07 -5.28
C VAL A 88 4.54 -2.11 -4.37
N LEU A 89 5.11 -0.94 -4.07
CA LEU A 89 6.28 -0.79 -3.19
C LEU A 89 5.88 -0.11 -1.87
N ASP A 90 6.29 -0.70 -0.77
CA ASP A 90 6.20 -0.14 0.58
C ASP A 90 7.63 0.13 1.11
N PRO A 91 8.12 1.38 1.03
CA PRO A 91 9.50 1.75 1.31
C PRO A 91 9.75 2.03 2.79
N VAL A 92 9.31 1.15 3.66
CA VAL A 92 9.34 1.31 5.13
C VAL A 92 10.66 1.93 5.62
N ALA A 93 10.56 3.10 6.29
CA ALA A 93 11.67 3.84 6.90
C ALA A 93 12.80 4.27 5.94
N VAL A 94 12.54 4.38 4.64
CA VAL A 94 13.53 4.85 3.65
C VAL A 94 14.03 6.26 3.96
N GLY A 95 13.18 7.13 4.49
CA GLY A 95 13.57 8.49 4.89
C GLY A 95 14.59 8.56 6.04
N SER A 96 14.75 7.47 6.82
CA SER A 96 15.57 7.47 8.03
C SER A 96 16.85 6.63 7.93
N LEU A 97 16.92 5.65 7.05
CA LEU A 97 17.96 4.63 7.06
C LEU A 97 18.69 4.52 5.71
N ALA A 98 19.97 4.93 5.69
CA ALA A 98 20.80 4.94 4.48
C ALA A 98 20.88 3.56 3.77
N TYR A 99 20.88 2.46 4.52
CA TYR A 99 20.87 1.12 3.93
C TYR A 99 19.58 0.83 3.15
N ARG A 100 18.43 1.29 3.65
CA ARG A 100 17.14 1.16 2.95
C ARG A 100 17.08 2.02 1.69
N GLN A 101 17.68 3.22 1.74
CA GLN A 101 17.85 4.09 0.56
C GLN A 101 18.61 3.35 -0.54
N GLN A 102 19.74 2.72 -0.21
CA GLN A 102 20.53 1.93 -1.17
C GLN A 102 19.73 0.79 -1.80
N ILE A 103 18.90 0.09 -1.02
CA ILE A 103 18.05 -1.00 -1.55
C ILE A 103 16.95 -0.44 -2.46
N ILE A 104 16.30 0.65 -2.07
CA ILE A 104 15.31 1.32 -2.92
C ILE A 104 15.93 1.80 -4.23
N GLU A 105 17.12 2.42 -4.20
CA GLU A 105 17.81 2.85 -5.41
C GLU A 105 18.11 1.68 -6.35
N GLN A 106 18.51 0.52 -5.82
CA GLN A 106 18.74 -0.69 -6.61
C GLN A 106 17.42 -1.22 -7.23
N LEU A 107 16.32 -1.22 -6.49
CA LEU A 107 15.01 -1.63 -7.01
C LEU A 107 14.55 -0.69 -8.13
N LEU A 108 14.68 0.62 -7.95
CA LEU A 108 14.27 1.62 -8.94
C LEU A 108 15.13 1.61 -10.23
N ILE A 109 16.36 1.10 -10.17
CA ILE A 109 17.17 0.86 -11.37
C ILE A 109 16.58 -0.28 -12.23
N LEU A 110 15.94 -1.26 -11.61
CA LEU A 110 15.34 -2.40 -12.31
C LEU A 110 14.03 -2.03 -12.99
N ASP A 111 13.15 -1.33 -12.28
CA ASP A 111 11.87 -0.85 -12.78
C ASP A 111 11.27 0.21 -11.85
N THR A 112 10.34 1.01 -12.37
CA THR A 112 9.53 1.93 -11.58
C THR A 112 8.27 1.20 -11.08
N PRO A 113 8.03 1.13 -9.76
CA PRO A 113 6.79 0.55 -9.23
C PRO A 113 5.54 1.25 -9.78
N THR A 114 4.48 0.50 -10.01
CA THR A 114 3.18 1.02 -10.45
C THR A 114 2.54 1.92 -9.39
N LEU A 115 2.77 1.59 -8.12
CA LEU A 115 2.26 2.30 -6.96
C LEU A 115 3.29 2.25 -5.84
N ILE A 116 3.53 3.39 -5.19
CA ILE A 116 4.30 3.48 -3.94
C ILE A 116 3.35 3.92 -2.83
N ARG A 117 3.28 3.13 -1.76
CA ARG A 117 2.53 3.46 -0.55
C ARG A 117 3.51 3.73 0.60
N GLY A 118 3.38 4.85 1.27
CA GLY A 118 4.21 5.19 2.43
C GLY A 118 3.62 6.31 3.26
N ASN A 119 4.19 6.57 4.44
CA ASN A 119 3.88 7.75 5.23
C ASN A 119 4.60 9.00 4.69
N ALA A 120 4.31 10.17 5.27
CA ALA A 120 4.87 11.44 4.79
C ALA A 120 6.42 11.45 4.81
N GLY A 121 7.05 10.85 5.82
CA GLY A 121 8.53 10.78 5.90
C GLY A 121 9.14 9.88 4.83
N GLU A 122 8.46 8.79 4.48
CA GLU A 122 8.89 7.87 3.43
C GLU A 122 8.71 8.47 2.04
N ILE A 123 7.58 9.13 1.80
CA ILE A 123 7.30 9.76 0.49
C ILE A 123 8.13 11.02 0.28
N ALA A 124 8.45 11.78 1.35
CA ALA A 124 9.33 12.95 1.26
C ALA A 124 10.74 12.61 0.73
N TYR A 125 11.24 11.40 1.00
CA TYR A 125 12.51 10.92 0.43
C TYR A 125 12.49 10.95 -1.10
N PHE A 126 11.44 10.45 -1.73
CA PHE A 126 11.31 10.44 -3.19
C PHE A 126 11.05 11.84 -3.78
N ALA A 127 10.45 12.72 -2.99
CA ALA A 127 10.22 14.11 -3.37
C ALA A 127 11.50 14.98 -3.27
N GLY A 128 12.56 14.49 -2.64
CA GLY A 128 13.75 15.29 -2.32
C GLY A 128 13.47 16.45 -1.36
N ILE A 129 12.45 16.30 -0.50
CA ILE A 129 12.00 17.31 0.46
C ILE A 129 12.54 16.93 1.84
N ASP A 130 13.17 17.89 2.51
CA ASP A 130 13.64 17.72 3.89
C ASP A 130 12.48 17.44 4.83
N TRP A 131 12.52 16.26 5.46
CA TRP A 131 11.53 15.80 6.41
C TRP A 131 12.21 15.07 7.56
N GLN A 132 11.93 15.47 8.80
CA GLN A 132 12.48 14.80 9.98
C GLN A 132 11.66 13.53 10.25
N ALA A 133 11.98 12.45 9.55
CA ALA A 133 11.39 11.15 9.80
C ALA A 133 11.82 10.62 11.18
N ASN A 134 10.91 9.90 11.87
CA ASN A 134 11.18 9.31 13.19
C ASN A 134 11.10 7.78 13.10
N GLY A 135 12.15 7.17 12.56
CA GLY A 135 12.20 5.72 12.33
C GLY A 135 11.14 5.27 11.31
N ILE A 136 10.18 4.47 11.75
CA ILE A 136 9.04 4.00 10.95
C ILE A 136 7.84 4.97 10.98
N ASP A 137 7.86 5.95 11.89
CA ASP A 137 6.79 6.93 12.01
C ASP A 137 7.01 8.09 11.04
N ALA A 138 5.91 8.77 10.67
CA ALA A 138 5.94 9.87 9.71
C ALA A 138 6.87 11.03 10.10
N GLY A 139 7.13 11.23 11.40
CA GLY A 139 7.93 12.34 11.88
C GLY A 139 7.25 13.69 11.70
N HIS A 140 8.07 14.76 11.53
CA HIS A 140 7.60 16.14 11.42
C HIS A 140 8.29 16.88 10.27
N GLY A 141 7.55 17.74 9.58
CA GLY A 141 8.05 18.63 8.54
C GLY A 141 7.10 19.81 8.35
N ASN A 142 7.59 20.84 7.65
CA ASN A 142 6.81 22.07 7.39
C ASN A 142 6.10 22.04 6.02
N SER A 143 6.33 21.02 5.20
CA SER A 143 5.75 20.92 3.86
C SER A 143 4.36 20.30 3.92
N ASP A 144 3.46 20.80 3.08
CA ASP A 144 2.13 20.20 2.89
C ASP A 144 2.26 18.78 2.32
N PRO A 145 1.65 17.75 2.94
CA PRO A 145 1.67 16.38 2.45
C PRO A 145 1.19 16.22 1.00
N VAL A 146 0.26 17.06 0.54
CA VAL A 146 -0.19 17.07 -0.88
C VAL A 146 0.96 17.47 -1.81
N ILE A 147 1.75 18.49 -1.42
CA ILE A 147 2.92 18.92 -2.20
C ILE A 147 3.96 17.80 -2.25
N ILE A 148 4.22 17.13 -1.11
CA ILE A 148 5.15 16.00 -1.02
C ILE A 148 4.71 14.87 -1.95
N ALA A 149 3.45 14.46 -1.85
CA ALA A 149 2.91 13.36 -2.68
C ALA A 149 2.99 13.67 -4.19
N LYS A 150 2.59 14.89 -4.59
CA LYS A 150 2.66 15.33 -6.00
C LYS A 150 4.11 15.38 -6.50
N ALA A 151 5.04 15.91 -5.71
CA ALA A 151 6.45 15.99 -6.08
C ALA A 151 7.05 14.58 -6.29
N ALA A 152 6.77 13.64 -5.38
CA ALA A 152 7.21 12.25 -5.50
C ALA A 152 6.61 11.57 -6.74
N ALA A 153 5.31 11.74 -6.98
CA ALA A 153 4.63 11.15 -8.15
C ALA A 153 5.21 11.69 -9.47
N ASN A 154 5.48 13.00 -9.54
CA ASN A 154 6.08 13.61 -10.73
C ASN A 154 7.55 13.20 -10.92
N CYS A 155 8.30 13.04 -9.82
CA CYS A 155 9.71 12.61 -9.88
C CYS A 155 9.86 11.19 -10.42
N LEU A 156 8.97 10.29 -9.97
CA LEU A 156 9.07 8.86 -10.31
C LEU A 156 8.11 8.43 -11.43
N HIS A 157 7.20 9.30 -11.87
CA HIS A 157 6.16 8.97 -12.86
C HIS A 157 5.32 7.76 -12.43
N THR A 158 4.91 7.72 -11.17
CA THR A 158 4.15 6.62 -10.55
C THR A 158 2.99 7.13 -9.71
N ILE A 159 2.09 6.22 -9.31
CA ILE A 159 1.04 6.55 -8.36
C ILE A 159 1.63 6.57 -6.95
N ILE A 160 1.31 7.60 -6.19
CA ILE A 160 1.64 7.71 -4.77
C ILE A 160 0.36 7.60 -3.93
N LEU A 161 0.41 6.73 -2.93
CA LEU A 161 -0.53 6.68 -1.81
C LEU A 161 0.24 7.10 -0.55
N LEU A 162 0.16 8.37 -0.19
CA LEU A 162 0.71 8.89 1.07
C LEU A 162 -0.34 8.70 2.16
N THR A 163 0.00 7.86 3.16
CA THR A 163 -0.89 7.56 4.28
C THR A 163 -0.64 8.45 5.49
N GLY A 164 -1.73 8.86 6.15
CA GLY A 164 -1.68 9.76 7.30
C GLY A 164 -3.05 9.93 7.97
N PRO A 165 -3.26 11.02 8.74
CA PRO A 165 -4.59 11.37 9.23
C PRO A 165 -5.62 11.58 8.11
N THR A 166 -5.16 11.97 6.94
CA THR A 166 -5.86 11.95 5.66
C THR A 166 -4.94 11.26 4.66
N ASP A 167 -5.45 10.23 4.00
CA ASP A 167 -4.71 9.56 2.94
C ASP A 167 -4.79 10.38 1.65
N ILE A 168 -3.66 10.46 0.93
CA ILE A 168 -3.52 11.25 -0.29
C ILE A 168 -3.12 10.33 -1.43
N ILE A 169 -3.94 10.25 -2.46
CA ILE A 169 -3.65 9.49 -3.68
C ILE A 169 -3.41 10.47 -4.82
N THR A 170 -2.30 10.31 -5.55
CA THR A 170 -1.98 11.19 -6.67
C THR A 170 -1.15 10.48 -7.75
N ASP A 171 -1.35 10.93 -8.99
CA ASP A 171 -0.49 10.63 -10.15
C ASP A 171 0.43 11.82 -10.52
N GLY A 172 0.52 12.81 -9.62
CA GLY A 172 1.24 14.07 -9.86
C GLY A 172 0.34 15.21 -10.36
N GLN A 173 -0.81 14.89 -10.96
CA GLN A 173 -1.79 15.87 -11.45
C GLN A 173 -3.10 15.81 -10.67
N ARG A 174 -3.78 14.67 -10.70
CA ARG A 174 -4.99 14.41 -9.91
C ARG A 174 -4.63 14.17 -8.46
N VAL A 175 -5.44 14.65 -7.53
CA VAL A 175 -5.29 14.41 -6.10
C VAL A 175 -6.63 14.04 -5.50
N THR A 176 -6.71 12.87 -4.90
CA THR A 176 -7.85 12.42 -4.10
C THR A 176 -7.44 12.31 -2.64
N LEU A 177 -8.27 12.83 -1.75
CA LEU A 177 -8.11 12.77 -0.30
C LEU A 177 -9.17 11.82 0.28
N ILE A 178 -8.74 10.98 1.23
CA ILE A 178 -9.63 10.10 2.00
C ILE A 178 -9.41 10.42 3.48
N SER A 179 -10.47 10.89 4.15
CA SER A 179 -10.40 11.32 5.56
C SER A 179 -10.98 10.31 6.55
N ASN A 180 -11.37 9.13 6.07
CA ASN A 180 -11.72 8.01 6.94
C ASN A 180 -10.48 7.41 7.61
N GLY A 181 -10.69 6.76 8.73
CA GLY A 181 -9.63 6.02 9.42
C GLY A 181 -9.81 6.00 10.92
N THR A 182 -8.81 5.53 11.62
CA THR A 182 -8.78 5.45 13.08
C THR A 182 -7.35 5.50 13.61
N SER A 183 -7.18 6.09 14.80
CA SER A 183 -5.89 6.05 15.51
C SER A 183 -5.44 4.64 15.89
N LEU A 184 -6.34 3.65 15.89
CA LEU A 184 -6.00 2.25 16.14
C LEU A 184 -5.07 1.66 15.08
N PHE A 185 -5.07 2.20 13.86
CA PHE A 185 -4.07 1.83 12.84
C PHE A 185 -2.63 2.11 13.27
N GLN A 186 -2.40 3.14 14.10
CA GLN A 186 -1.06 3.46 14.60
C GLN A 186 -0.64 2.56 15.77
N THR A 187 -1.60 2.02 16.50
CA THR A 187 -1.34 1.17 17.68
C THR A 187 -1.30 -0.33 17.35
N HIS A 188 -1.59 -0.68 16.09
CA HIS A 188 -1.50 -2.04 15.60
C HIS A 188 -0.43 -2.16 14.52
N VAL A 189 0.62 -2.97 14.81
CA VAL A 189 1.71 -3.23 13.85
C VAL A 189 1.16 -3.92 12.61
N GLY A 190 1.55 -3.47 11.43
CA GLY A 190 1.16 -4.08 10.16
C GLY A 190 -0.04 -3.46 9.46
N SER A 191 -0.68 -2.44 10.04
CA SER A 191 -1.81 -1.77 9.36
C SER A 191 -1.41 -1.23 7.99
N GLY A 192 -0.23 -0.59 7.91
CA GLY A 192 0.32 -0.14 6.62
C GLY A 192 0.65 -1.29 5.68
N ASP A 193 1.28 -2.34 6.20
CA ASP A 193 1.69 -3.51 5.42
C ASP A 193 0.45 -4.20 4.81
N MET A 194 -0.64 -4.33 5.58
CA MET A 194 -1.93 -4.84 5.09
C MET A 194 -2.48 -3.97 3.96
N LEU A 195 -2.47 -2.65 4.12
CA LEU A 195 -2.93 -1.73 3.06
C LEU A 195 -2.10 -1.88 1.79
N SER A 196 -0.78 -2.00 1.89
CA SER A 196 0.09 -2.27 0.73
C SER A 196 -0.29 -3.57 0.04
N GLY A 197 -0.57 -4.63 0.81
CA GLY A 197 -1.08 -5.90 0.28
C GLY A 197 -2.43 -5.75 -0.43
N LEU A 198 -3.36 -4.99 0.15
CA LEU A 198 -4.64 -4.70 -0.49
C LEU A 198 -4.46 -3.92 -1.80
N CYS A 199 -3.58 -2.91 -1.82
CA CYS A 199 -3.24 -2.19 -3.05
C CYS A 199 -2.80 -3.16 -4.16
N GLY A 200 -1.98 -4.17 -3.83
CA GLY A 200 -1.61 -5.23 -4.77
C GLY A 200 -2.82 -5.95 -5.36
N ALA A 201 -3.79 -6.34 -4.53
CA ALA A 201 -5.00 -7.03 -4.98
C ALA A 201 -5.89 -6.15 -5.88
N PHE A 202 -6.02 -4.87 -5.58
CA PHE A 202 -6.82 -3.94 -6.38
C PHE A 202 -6.15 -3.59 -7.70
N VAL A 203 -4.84 -3.36 -7.70
CA VAL A 203 -4.07 -3.12 -8.94
C VAL A 203 -4.08 -4.37 -9.83
N ALA A 204 -4.02 -5.57 -9.26
CA ALA A 204 -4.10 -6.84 -9.98
C ALA A 204 -5.35 -6.95 -10.86
N VAL A 205 -6.50 -6.45 -10.40
CA VAL A 205 -7.77 -6.51 -11.14
C VAL A 205 -8.05 -5.26 -11.98
N HIS A 206 -7.23 -4.21 -11.83
CA HIS A 206 -7.40 -2.96 -12.58
C HIS A 206 -6.06 -2.28 -12.95
N PRO A 207 -5.14 -3.00 -13.61
CA PRO A 207 -3.80 -2.48 -13.93
C PRO A 207 -3.82 -1.29 -14.91
N ALA A 208 -4.90 -1.10 -15.66
CA ALA A 208 -5.05 -0.01 -16.62
C ALA A 208 -5.26 1.38 -15.95
N ASP A 209 -5.78 1.41 -14.73
CA ASP A 209 -5.91 2.64 -13.93
C ASP A 209 -5.54 2.37 -12.46
N PRO A 210 -4.22 2.32 -12.17
CA PRO A 210 -3.73 2.08 -10.82
C PRO A 210 -4.08 3.21 -9.84
N TYR A 211 -4.36 4.41 -10.33
CA TYR A 211 -4.85 5.53 -9.50
C TYR A 211 -6.21 5.19 -8.90
N GLN A 212 -7.18 4.74 -9.72
CA GLN A 212 -8.48 4.32 -9.23
C GLN A 212 -8.37 3.09 -8.32
N ALA A 213 -7.48 2.14 -8.64
CA ALA A 213 -7.22 0.96 -7.81
C ALA A 213 -6.71 1.37 -6.41
N ALA A 214 -5.79 2.32 -6.31
CA ALA A 214 -5.28 2.84 -5.05
C ALA A 214 -6.37 3.53 -4.23
N ILE A 215 -7.24 4.32 -4.86
CA ILE A 215 -8.38 4.98 -4.19
C ILE A 215 -9.32 3.93 -3.57
N GLU A 216 -9.72 2.91 -4.34
CA GLU A 216 -10.66 1.91 -3.83
C GLU A 216 -10.03 1.00 -2.76
N ALA A 217 -8.74 0.68 -2.86
CA ALA A 217 -8.01 -0.05 -1.82
C ALA A 217 -7.96 0.75 -0.50
N ALA A 218 -7.51 2.01 -0.56
CA ALA A 218 -7.41 2.90 0.60
C ALA A 218 -8.79 3.15 1.22
N ALA A 219 -9.82 3.45 0.42
CA ALA A 219 -11.18 3.64 0.89
C ALA A 219 -11.74 2.39 1.59
N THR A 220 -11.53 1.20 1.01
CA THR A 220 -11.99 -0.06 1.60
C THR A 220 -11.36 -0.30 2.96
N PHE A 221 -10.04 -0.12 3.07
CA PHE A 221 -9.30 -0.34 4.31
C PHE A 221 -9.63 0.71 5.38
N ALA A 222 -9.62 1.99 5.01
CA ALA A 222 -9.89 3.10 5.92
C ALA A 222 -11.31 3.04 6.49
N VAL A 223 -12.32 2.79 5.64
CA VAL A 223 -13.73 2.63 6.06
C VAL A 223 -13.90 1.40 6.95
N ALA A 224 -13.27 0.27 6.62
CA ALA A 224 -13.34 -0.93 7.46
C ALA A 224 -12.81 -0.65 8.86
N GLY A 225 -11.62 -0.05 8.98
CA GLY A 225 -11.02 0.28 10.27
C GLY A 225 -11.82 1.30 11.08
N GLU A 226 -12.35 2.33 10.43
CA GLU A 226 -13.19 3.34 11.09
C GLU A 226 -14.48 2.72 11.67
N LEU A 227 -15.15 1.86 10.92
CA LEU A 227 -16.39 1.22 11.36
C LEU A 227 -16.13 0.21 12.50
N VAL A 228 -15.03 -0.54 12.44
CA VAL A 228 -14.61 -1.40 13.55
C VAL A 228 -14.34 -0.58 14.81
N ALA A 229 -13.54 0.49 14.69
CA ALA A 229 -13.20 1.34 15.83
C ALA A 229 -14.44 2.03 16.44
N THR A 230 -15.35 2.50 15.59
CA THR A 230 -16.61 3.16 16.02
C THR A 230 -17.55 2.20 16.76
N ALA A 231 -17.49 0.90 16.44
CA ALA A 231 -18.30 -0.12 17.11
C ALA A 231 -17.72 -0.54 18.48
N MET A 232 -16.48 -0.14 18.81
CA MET A 232 -15.86 -0.43 20.10
C MET A 232 -16.28 0.60 21.15
N GLU A 233 -16.73 0.16 22.34
CA GLU A 233 -17.01 1.05 23.47
C GLU A 233 -15.74 1.74 23.98
N THR A 234 -14.61 1.04 23.92
CA THR A 234 -13.27 1.56 24.26
C THR A 234 -12.24 1.08 23.23
N PRO A 235 -11.21 1.86 22.91
CA PRO A 235 -10.15 1.43 22.00
C PRO A 235 -9.40 0.21 22.55
N LEU A 236 -9.42 -0.91 21.84
CA LEU A 236 -8.77 -2.17 22.20
C LEU A 236 -7.85 -2.66 21.06
N PRO A 237 -6.56 -2.25 21.04
CA PRO A 237 -5.66 -2.60 19.94
C PRO A 237 -5.54 -4.11 19.66
N GLY A 238 -5.53 -4.94 20.70
CA GLY A 238 -5.45 -6.40 20.55
C GLY A 238 -6.72 -7.04 19.97
N THR A 239 -7.88 -6.40 20.13
CA THR A 239 -9.17 -6.85 19.59
C THR A 239 -9.45 -6.25 18.19
N PHE A 240 -8.84 -5.10 17.91
CA PHE A 240 -9.05 -4.37 16.66
C PHE A 240 -8.66 -5.20 15.43
N TYR A 241 -7.49 -5.85 15.44
CA TYR A 241 -7.01 -6.60 14.29
C TYR A 241 -7.94 -7.76 13.89
N PRO A 242 -8.33 -8.69 14.76
CA PRO A 242 -9.28 -9.74 14.38
C PRO A 242 -10.58 -9.19 13.83
N GLN A 243 -11.13 -8.15 14.45
CA GLN A 243 -12.37 -7.52 13.99
C GLN A 243 -12.19 -6.80 12.65
N LEU A 244 -11.02 -6.22 12.38
CA LEU A 244 -10.71 -5.63 11.09
C LEU A 244 -10.72 -6.69 9.98
N ILE A 245 -10.12 -7.86 10.22
CA ILE A 245 -10.12 -8.97 9.26
C ILE A 245 -11.54 -9.47 9.01
N ASP A 246 -12.32 -9.68 10.07
CA ASP A 246 -13.74 -10.07 9.96
C ASP A 246 -14.53 -9.04 9.15
N TYR A 247 -14.27 -7.75 9.40
CA TYR A 247 -14.97 -6.67 8.71
C TYR A 247 -14.56 -6.56 7.23
N LEU A 248 -13.28 -6.73 6.90
CA LEU A 248 -12.80 -6.78 5.52
C LEU A 248 -13.44 -7.92 4.72
N PHE A 249 -13.71 -9.05 5.37
CA PHE A 249 -14.43 -10.16 4.75
C PHE A 249 -15.88 -9.80 4.44
N HIS A 250 -16.56 -9.08 5.32
CA HIS A 250 -18.01 -8.77 5.20
C HIS A 250 -18.32 -7.45 4.50
N ILE A 251 -17.34 -6.52 4.39
CA ILE A 251 -17.60 -5.20 3.82
C ILE A 251 -18.06 -5.30 2.36
N THR A 252 -19.05 -4.49 2.00
CA THR A 252 -19.59 -4.46 0.64
C THR A 252 -19.21 -3.16 -0.07
N PRO A 253 -19.11 -3.16 -1.41
CA PRO A 253 -18.88 -1.93 -2.19
C PRO A 253 -19.87 -0.82 -1.86
N ALA A 254 -21.15 -1.15 -1.67
CA ALA A 254 -22.17 -0.19 -1.28
C ALA A 254 -21.87 0.43 0.10
N LYS A 255 -21.40 -0.38 1.06
CA LYS A 255 -21.03 0.13 2.38
C LYS A 255 -19.81 1.08 2.30
N VAL A 256 -18.80 0.74 1.52
CA VAL A 256 -17.66 1.63 1.28
C VAL A 256 -18.12 2.93 0.63
N ALA A 257 -18.86 2.86 -0.47
CA ALA A 257 -19.33 4.03 -1.22
C ALA A 257 -20.20 5.00 -0.38
N ASN A 258 -21.01 4.45 0.54
CA ASN A 258 -21.90 5.25 1.39
C ASN A 258 -21.20 5.83 2.64
N THR A 259 -20.00 5.35 2.98
CA THR A 259 -19.29 5.74 4.22
C THR A 259 -18.03 6.54 3.92
N VAL A 260 -17.43 6.36 2.75
CA VAL A 260 -16.16 7.03 2.40
C VAL A 260 -16.32 8.55 2.40
N GLN A 261 -15.37 9.23 3.06
CA GLN A 261 -15.22 10.68 3.05
C GLN A 261 -14.11 11.05 2.07
N LEU A 262 -14.50 11.22 0.82
CA LEU A 262 -13.60 11.48 -0.29
C LEU A 262 -13.77 12.92 -0.78
N SER A 263 -12.66 13.60 -1.05
CA SER A 263 -12.63 14.90 -1.71
C SER A 263 -11.51 14.94 -2.75
N GLU A 264 -11.71 15.74 -3.79
CA GLU A 264 -10.70 15.99 -4.82
C GLU A 264 -10.14 17.40 -4.63
N VAL A 265 -8.81 17.52 -4.77
CA VAL A 265 -8.16 18.84 -4.79
C VAL A 265 -8.28 19.39 -6.21
N PRO A 266 -8.85 20.60 -6.40
CA PRO A 266 -8.94 21.21 -7.73
C PRO A 266 -7.54 21.32 -8.36
N THR A 267 -7.42 20.85 -9.60
CA THR A 267 -6.25 21.17 -10.43
C THR A 267 -6.34 22.64 -10.80
N HIS A 268 -5.52 23.48 -10.16
CA HIS A 268 -5.34 24.84 -10.67
C HIS A 268 -4.58 24.74 -12.00
N GLU A 269 -5.24 25.15 -13.08
CA GLU A 269 -4.62 25.41 -14.39
C GLU A 269 -3.51 26.45 -14.29
#